data_736f91eef4999a768dbb41cb9de4cff8
#
_entry.id   736f91eef4999a768dbb41cb9de4cff8
#
_cell.length_a   1.000
_cell.length_b   1.000
_cell.length_c   1.000
_cell.angle_alpha   90.00
_cell.angle_beta   90.00
_cell.angle_gamma   90.00
#
_symmetry.space_group_name_H-M   'P 1'
#
loop_
_entity.id
_entity.type
_entity.pdbx_description
1 polymer ?
#
loop_
_entity_poly.entity_id
_entity_poly.type
_entity_poly.pdbx_seq_one_letter_code
_entity_poly.pdbx_strand_id
1 'polypeptide(L)'
;MSNDIFEVEVQHFAALKFKYQATKYEDSSPSSLLYLILRKADLEFEITDFEWNWLLNQELLETIEAIEQEPLLKAKERRTLEAKFSQLKSKFKVTTGLSISSPLYFILWKLDSENQLTDLEVKYLQKQGLTQTVTIVQEMARFAALKAKYRATEYPNCSLDSPLYQILKQLDARQILSDVEANWLFNNQLVDTLEIFWQQKAVREAKFAQLKDKYKASEYPETSVSSPLYPILKNLEADKQLSESELNWLEEHQLSETLNIVLEIEQTRHFAELKVKYKANQSEDLSRSSHLYKVLKKIDVDHPLGEQDINFLKKRKLTETITVALDKFAASLKSQIQSGEPLSEADFDWVKQNGRDDVITFAIENYVASLKSKIQSGEHLSEADIDWLKQNGREDVITFAQEKEFAALKVKYRIIDRDFPFDPFYAIMVKLEKEERLDPVLVVQLIQQKLLASHGKIAMAYHRLEARFYDREYERTGDKWNLPNASSHWRKADEPESALKVTENLDFDQIKENKLKSALLTTRGGAFRDIDKLDDAQKCALKAIEYQPQSHHPYTLMGAICYERVNIHRAMIGLTRQLNAVLNQKI
;
A
#
# COMPACT_ATOMS: atom_id res chain seq x y z
N MET A 1 -7.60 68.02 11.87
CA MET A 1 -6.43 67.55 12.63
C MET A 1 -5.28 66.99 11.77
N SER A 2 -5.46 66.34 10.60
CA SER A 2 -4.33 65.85 9.80
C SER A 2 -3.59 66.94 9.03
N ASN A 3 -4.24 68.00 8.57
CA ASN A 3 -3.59 69.10 7.88
C ASN A 3 -2.71 69.92 8.79
N ASP A 4 -3.12 70.15 10.05
CA ASP A 4 -2.36 70.95 11.01
C ASP A 4 -1.04 70.26 11.41
N ILE A 5 -1.01 68.94 11.51
CA ILE A 5 0.21 68.20 11.83
C ILE A 5 1.19 68.20 10.67
N PHE A 6 0.69 68.05 9.43
CA PHE A 6 1.52 68.09 8.25
C PHE A 6 2.16 69.48 8.05
N GLU A 7 1.40 70.54 8.28
CA GLU A 7 1.88 71.92 8.19
C GLU A 7 2.96 72.22 9.26
N VAL A 8 2.80 71.71 10.46
CA VAL A 8 3.79 71.77 11.53
C VAL A 8 5.09 71.03 11.14
N GLU A 9 4.98 69.83 10.58
CA GLU A 9 6.15 69.04 10.12
C GLU A 9 6.85 69.71 8.91
N VAL A 10 6.15 70.36 8.01
CA VAL A 10 6.74 71.15 6.91
C VAL A 10 7.51 72.35 7.45
N GLN A 11 6.94 73.07 8.46
CA GLN A 11 7.62 74.18 9.13
C GLN A 11 8.85 73.70 9.91
N HIS A 12 8.74 72.56 10.57
CA HIS A 12 9.85 71.93 11.29
C HIS A 12 10.97 71.51 10.35
N PHE A 13 10.63 70.91 9.18
CA PHE A 13 11.62 70.56 8.19
C PHE A 13 12.34 71.82 7.61
N ALA A 14 11.61 72.90 7.33
CA ALA A 14 12.21 74.15 6.88
C ALA A 14 13.20 74.70 7.95
N ALA A 15 12.85 74.63 9.25
CA ALA A 15 13.74 75.04 10.35
C ALA A 15 14.99 74.14 10.42
N LEU A 16 14.85 72.81 10.26
CA LEU A 16 15.98 71.88 10.22
C LEU A 16 16.87 72.10 9.00
N LYS A 17 16.29 72.34 7.80
CA LYS A 17 17.07 72.71 6.59
C LYS A 17 17.89 73.96 6.83
N PHE A 18 17.34 74.94 7.52
CA PHE A 18 18.07 76.17 7.85
C PHE A 18 19.18 75.91 8.87
N LYS A 19 18.85 75.16 9.97
CA LYS A 19 19.78 74.82 11.02
C LYS A 19 20.99 74.03 10.52
N TYR A 20 20.77 73.06 9.66
CA TYR A 20 21.80 72.18 9.09
C TYR A 20 22.27 72.57 7.71
N GLN A 21 22.04 73.81 7.29
CA GLN A 21 22.52 74.41 6.01
C GLN A 21 22.11 73.56 4.77
N ALA A 22 20.96 72.91 4.84
CA ALA A 22 20.42 72.05 3.73
C ALA A 22 19.42 72.81 2.83
N THR A 23 19.45 74.17 2.80
CA THR A 23 18.46 75.01 2.11
C THR A 23 18.52 74.89 0.58
N LYS A 24 19.66 74.41 0.04
CA LYS A 24 19.83 74.17 -1.41
C LYS A 24 19.05 72.96 -1.94
N TYR A 25 18.60 72.05 -1.03
CA TYR A 25 17.82 70.86 -1.38
C TYR A 25 16.37 71.26 -1.64
N GLU A 26 15.90 71.01 -2.90
CA GLU A 26 14.62 71.54 -3.37
C GLU A 26 13.39 70.88 -2.71
N ASP A 27 13.45 69.58 -2.42
CA ASP A 27 12.33 68.88 -1.79
C ASP A 27 12.08 69.38 -0.37
N SER A 28 10.86 69.86 -0.13
CA SER A 28 10.39 70.39 1.15
C SER A 28 9.38 69.50 1.82
N SER A 29 9.20 68.30 1.30
CA SER A 29 8.27 67.30 1.90
C SER A 29 8.83 66.73 3.19
N PRO A 30 8.06 66.70 4.29
CA PRO A 30 8.42 65.97 5.50
C PRO A 30 8.59 64.46 5.30
N SER A 31 8.22 63.93 4.13
CA SER A 31 8.43 62.55 3.77
C SER A 31 9.77 62.28 3.07
N SER A 32 10.58 63.32 2.86
CA SER A 32 11.90 63.18 2.24
C SER A 32 12.92 62.51 3.16
N LEU A 33 13.87 61.81 2.56
CA LEU A 33 14.96 61.18 3.32
C LEU A 33 15.84 62.25 4.02
N LEU A 34 15.98 63.44 3.39
CA LEU A 34 16.69 64.54 4.01
C LEU A 34 16.04 64.93 5.36
N TYR A 35 14.72 65.06 5.41
CA TYR A 35 14.04 65.37 6.67
C TYR A 35 14.32 64.34 7.77
N LEU A 36 14.32 63.08 7.41
CA LEU A 36 14.65 62.01 8.34
C LEU A 36 16.09 62.16 8.88
N ILE A 37 17.05 62.41 7.98
CA ILE A 37 18.46 62.57 8.35
C ILE A 37 18.65 63.79 9.24
N LEU A 38 18.10 64.96 8.88
CA LEU A 38 18.21 66.18 9.65
C LEU A 38 17.54 66.06 11.04
N ARG A 39 16.42 65.40 11.09
CA ARG A 39 15.73 65.10 12.34
C ARG A 39 16.53 64.15 13.24
N LYS A 40 17.19 63.16 12.65
CA LYS A 40 18.13 62.28 13.38
C LYS A 40 19.28 63.09 13.94
N ALA A 41 19.88 63.94 13.14
CA ALA A 41 20.96 64.82 13.55
C ALA A 41 20.51 65.75 14.71
N ASP A 42 19.33 66.37 14.58
CA ASP A 42 18.75 67.24 15.60
C ASP A 42 18.44 66.52 16.93
N LEU A 43 18.13 65.24 16.82
CA LEU A 43 17.86 64.37 17.95
C LEU A 43 19.09 63.54 18.37
N GLU A 44 20.28 63.83 17.84
CA GLU A 44 21.57 63.14 18.11
C GLU A 44 21.51 61.59 17.94
N PHE A 45 20.68 61.14 17.03
CA PHE A 45 20.74 59.76 16.62
C PHE A 45 21.90 59.52 15.64
N GLU A 46 22.48 58.34 15.73
CA GLU A 46 23.55 57.93 14.81
C GLU A 46 23.08 57.96 13.37
N ILE A 47 23.77 58.69 12.54
CA ILE A 47 23.56 58.72 11.10
C ILE A 47 24.27 57.50 10.51
N THR A 48 23.56 56.68 9.80
CA THR A 48 24.09 55.43 9.21
C THR A 48 25.01 55.74 8.01
N ASP A 49 25.93 54.80 7.69
CA ASP A 49 26.79 54.93 6.48
C ASP A 49 25.99 55.14 5.21
N PHE A 50 24.80 54.56 5.13
CA PHE A 50 23.89 54.78 4.00
C PHE A 50 23.41 56.25 3.92
N GLU A 51 23.08 56.86 5.03
CA GLU A 51 22.58 58.24 5.11
C GLU A 51 23.70 59.24 4.89
N TRP A 52 24.91 58.96 5.40
CA TRP A 52 26.10 59.74 5.07
C TRP A 52 26.43 59.70 3.58
N ASN A 53 26.42 58.51 2.96
CA ASN A 53 26.63 58.36 1.54
C ASN A 53 25.53 59.03 0.72
N TRP A 54 24.27 59.02 1.19
CA TRP A 54 23.19 59.71 0.53
C TRP A 54 23.38 61.23 0.55
N LEU A 55 23.78 61.85 1.68
CA LEU A 55 24.11 63.27 1.79
C LEU A 55 25.26 63.67 0.85
N LEU A 56 26.31 62.86 0.79
CA LEU A 56 27.42 63.03 -0.14
C LEU A 56 26.96 63.01 -1.60
N ASN A 57 26.13 62.05 -1.97
CA ASN A 57 25.59 61.91 -3.33
C ASN A 57 24.62 63.03 -3.71
N GLN A 58 24.05 63.74 -2.73
CA GLN A 58 23.23 64.92 -2.93
C GLN A 58 24.08 66.23 -2.87
N GLU A 59 25.40 66.13 -2.79
CA GLU A 59 26.35 67.24 -2.69
C GLU A 59 26.05 68.18 -1.49
N LEU A 60 25.51 67.68 -0.40
CA LEU A 60 25.13 68.41 0.80
C LEU A 60 26.30 68.48 1.82
N LEU A 61 27.47 68.93 1.37
CA LEU A 61 28.70 68.97 2.20
C LEU A 61 28.56 69.92 3.40
N GLU A 62 27.97 71.08 3.21
CA GLU A 62 27.69 72.02 4.28
C GLU A 62 26.76 71.44 5.38
N THR A 63 25.83 70.58 4.95
CA THR A 63 24.91 69.83 5.85
C THR A 63 25.65 68.77 6.67
N ILE A 64 26.58 68.05 6.02
CA ILE A 64 27.42 67.06 6.69
C ILE A 64 28.25 67.75 7.79
N GLU A 65 28.93 68.85 7.50
CA GLU A 65 29.70 69.62 8.46
C GLU A 65 28.82 70.14 9.63
N ALA A 66 27.61 70.63 9.33
CA ALA A 66 26.69 71.15 10.33
C ALA A 66 26.17 70.02 11.26
N ILE A 67 25.96 68.83 10.73
CA ILE A 67 25.54 67.67 11.55
C ILE A 67 26.67 67.20 12.48
N GLU A 68 27.92 67.19 12.02
CA GLU A 68 29.09 66.78 12.83
C GLU A 68 29.38 67.73 13.99
N GLN A 69 28.94 69.01 13.88
CA GLN A 69 29.16 70.04 14.88
C GLN A 69 28.02 70.21 15.91
N GLU A 70 26.88 69.51 15.77
CA GLU A 70 25.69 69.70 16.59
C GLU A 70 25.87 69.15 18.03
N PRO A 71 25.48 69.90 19.03
CA PRO A 71 25.56 69.44 20.45
C PRO A 71 24.42 68.52 20.89
N LEU A 72 24.65 67.87 22.03
CA LEU A 72 23.87 66.80 22.64
C LEU A 72 22.37 67.07 22.82
N LEU A 73 21.56 66.09 22.51
CA LEU A 73 20.09 66.08 22.55
C LEU A 73 19.50 66.07 23.96
N LYS A 74 18.40 66.74 24.19
CA LYS A 74 17.62 66.60 25.43
C LYS A 74 17.05 65.19 25.61
N ALA A 75 17.46 64.49 26.63
CA ALA A 75 17.09 63.08 26.93
C ALA A 75 15.57 62.82 26.96
N LYS A 76 14.77 63.86 27.22
CA LYS A 76 13.29 63.77 27.26
C LYS A 76 12.67 63.57 25.87
N GLU A 77 13.19 64.27 24.83
CA GLU A 77 12.66 64.17 23.48
C GLU A 77 12.96 62.81 22.85
N ARG A 78 14.16 62.30 23.10
CA ARG A 78 14.55 60.94 22.70
C ARG A 78 13.60 59.85 23.28
N ARG A 79 13.33 59.90 24.60
CA ARG A 79 12.41 58.96 25.25
C ARG A 79 11.02 59.01 24.67
N THR A 80 10.51 60.21 24.31
CA THR A 80 9.17 60.36 23.70
C THR A 80 9.10 59.73 22.33
N LEU A 81 10.13 59.87 21.49
CA LEU A 81 10.22 59.26 20.18
C LEU A 81 10.38 57.74 20.24
N GLU A 82 11.19 57.23 21.18
CA GLU A 82 11.33 55.78 21.40
C GLU A 82 10.04 55.15 21.88
N ALA A 83 9.25 55.85 22.74
CA ALA A 83 7.93 55.43 23.17
C ALA A 83 6.95 55.33 21.99
N LYS A 84 6.92 56.40 21.13
CA LYS A 84 6.07 56.41 19.93
C LYS A 84 6.46 55.30 18.95
N PHE A 85 7.76 55.07 18.74
CA PHE A 85 8.26 54.01 17.87
C PHE A 85 7.86 52.60 18.39
N SER A 86 7.92 52.40 19.72
CA SER A 86 7.45 51.17 20.36
C SER A 86 5.95 50.93 20.10
N GLN A 87 5.13 51.97 20.22
CA GLN A 87 3.69 51.89 19.91
C GLN A 87 3.46 51.53 18.43
N LEU A 88 4.16 52.16 17.50
CA LEU A 88 4.08 51.86 16.09
C LEU A 88 4.52 50.43 15.76
N LYS A 89 5.63 49.96 16.37
CA LYS A 89 6.06 48.56 16.23
C LYS A 89 4.98 47.60 16.69
N SER A 90 4.35 47.85 17.82
CA SER A 90 3.24 47.03 18.30
C SER A 90 2.04 47.05 17.35
N LYS A 91 1.61 48.26 16.92
CA LYS A 91 0.47 48.44 16.00
C LYS A 91 0.65 47.68 14.68
N PHE A 92 1.85 47.72 14.11
CA PHE A 92 2.17 47.09 12.83
C PHE A 92 2.88 45.74 12.96
N LYS A 93 2.86 45.15 14.15
CA LYS A 93 3.40 43.80 14.47
C LYS A 93 4.87 43.60 14.07
N VAL A 94 5.67 44.60 14.34
CA VAL A 94 7.13 44.57 14.08
C VAL A 94 7.84 43.86 15.22
N THR A 95 8.54 42.77 14.94
CA THR A 95 9.24 41.93 15.93
C THR A 95 10.76 42.15 15.95
N THR A 96 11.27 43.05 15.12
CA THR A 96 12.73 43.28 15.02
C THR A 96 13.26 44.26 16.07
N GLY A 97 14.54 44.08 16.47
CA GLY A 97 15.25 44.96 17.41
C GLY A 97 15.78 46.25 16.79
N LEU A 98 15.29 46.64 15.59
CA LEU A 98 15.73 47.86 14.89
C LEU A 98 15.49 49.09 15.79
N SER A 99 16.47 50.01 15.78
CA SER A 99 16.42 51.26 16.54
C SER A 99 15.58 52.32 15.80
N ILE A 100 15.24 53.40 16.51
CA ILE A 100 14.51 54.53 15.93
C ILE A 100 15.30 55.26 14.81
N SER A 101 16.61 55.06 14.79
CA SER A 101 17.48 55.61 13.72
C SER A 101 17.34 54.86 12.39
N SER A 102 16.61 53.69 12.37
CA SER A 102 16.38 52.95 11.14
C SER A 102 15.28 53.60 10.27
N PRO A 103 15.29 53.41 8.94
CA PRO A 103 14.21 53.84 8.05
C PRO A 103 12.84 53.36 8.46
N LEU A 104 12.79 52.28 9.29
CA LEU A 104 11.57 51.66 9.75
C LEU A 104 10.65 52.61 10.53
N TYR A 105 11.23 53.54 11.36
CA TYR A 105 10.42 54.50 12.10
C TYR A 105 9.58 55.37 11.15
N PHE A 106 10.20 55.88 10.12
CA PHE A 106 9.54 56.71 9.12
C PHE A 106 8.48 55.93 8.33
N ILE A 107 8.79 54.69 7.95
CA ILE A 107 7.83 53.83 7.24
C ILE A 107 6.62 53.56 8.11
N LEU A 108 6.81 53.23 9.40
CA LEU A 108 5.70 52.96 10.33
C LEU A 108 4.91 54.23 10.63
N TRP A 109 5.58 55.39 10.77
CA TRP A 109 4.92 56.68 10.94
C TRP A 109 4.07 57.04 9.71
N LYS A 110 4.60 56.81 8.50
CA LYS A 110 3.90 57.01 7.25
C LYS A 110 2.62 56.15 7.16
N LEU A 111 2.74 54.90 7.57
CA LEU A 111 1.57 53.99 7.68
C LEU A 111 0.56 54.47 8.72
N ASP A 112 1.02 54.98 9.85
CA ASP A 112 0.17 55.51 10.91
C ASP A 112 -0.59 56.76 10.47
N SER A 113 0.03 57.52 9.58
CA SER A 113 -0.56 58.73 8.95
C SER A 113 -1.38 58.39 7.68
N GLU A 114 -1.69 57.12 7.47
CA GLU A 114 -2.52 56.60 6.35
C GLU A 114 -1.92 56.91 4.94
N ASN A 115 -0.65 57.21 4.84
CA ASN A 115 0.02 57.44 3.59
C ASN A 115 0.45 56.13 2.91
N GLN A 116 0.33 56.09 1.59
CA GLN A 116 0.79 54.92 0.84
C GLN A 116 2.32 54.80 0.84
N LEU A 117 2.79 53.57 1.00
CA LEU A 117 4.20 53.24 0.87
C LEU A 117 4.62 53.12 -0.58
N THR A 118 5.83 53.55 -0.88
CA THR A 118 6.48 53.34 -2.18
C THR A 118 6.94 51.87 -2.29
N ASP A 119 7.17 51.42 -3.53
CA ASP A 119 7.70 50.07 -3.78
C ASP A 119 9.04 49.82 -3.08
N LEU A 120 9.86 50.86 -2.90
CA LEU A 120 11.15 50.76 -2.20
C LEU A 120 10.96 50.55 -0.72
N GLU A 121 9.99 51.22 -0.09
CA GLU A 121 9.67 51.06 1.31
C GLU A 121 9.09 49.66 1.59
N VAL A 122 8.25 49.15 0.70
CA VAL A 122 7.73 47.77 0.80
C VAL A 122 8.85 46.74 0.65
N LYS A 123 9.77 46.96 -0.33
CA LYS A 123 10.96 46.10 -0.51
C LYS A 123 11.87 46.14 0.72
N TYR A 124 12.02 47.31 1.37
CA TYR A 124 12.77 47.42 2.61
C TYR A 124 12.14 46.55 3.72
N LEU A 125 10.82 46.61 3.93
CA LEU A 125 10.11 45.78 4.89
C LEU A 125 10.31 44.27 4.60
N GLN A 126 10.24 43.89 3.33
CA GLN A 126 10.49 42.51 2.90
C GLN A 126 11.92 42.03 3.20
N LYS A 127 12.92 42.89 2.90
CA LYS A 127 14.34 42.62 3.17
C LYS A 127 14.63 42.45 4.66
N GLN A 128 13.89 43.16 5.53
CA GLN A 128 14.00 43.06 6.97
C GLN A 128 13.21 41.85 7.53
N GLY A 129 12.58 41.04 6.67
CA GLY A 129 11.80 39.87 7.12
C GLY A 129 10.48 40.21 7.82
N LEU A 130 9.96 41.41 7.67
CA LEU A 130 8.75 41.91 8.31
C LEU A 130 7.49 41.51 7.54
N THR A 131 7.31 40.20 7.37
CA THR A 131 6.21 39.62 6.58
C THR A 131 4.83 40.02 7.08
N GLN A 132 4.63 40.05 8.40
CA GLN A 132 3.34 40.46 8.99
C GLN A 132 3.03 41.93 8.69
N THR A 133 4.01 42.79 8.79
CA THR A 133 3.87 44.22 8.48
C THR A 133 3.54 44.43 6.98
N VAL A 134 4.22 43.68 6.10
CA VAL A 134 3.92 43.69 4.66
C VAL A 134 2.49 43.24 4.37
N THR A 135 2.02 42.20 5.03
CA THR A 135 0.62 41.72 4.91
C THR A 135 -0.37 42.82 5.35
N ILE A 136 -0.09 43.52 6.45
CA ILE A 136 -0.94 44.63 6.93
C ILE A 136 -0.99 45.76 5.86
N VAL A 137 0.16 46.11 5.28
CA VAL A 137 0.24 47.13 4.20
C VAL A 137 -0.60 46.72 2.99
N GLN A 138 -0.51 45.47 2.58
CA GLN A 138 -1.29 44.94 1.44
C GLN A 138 -2.79 44.96 1.73
N GLU A 139 -3.19 44.56 2.95
CA GLU A 139 -4.60 44.59 3.35
C GLU A 139 -5.12 46.04 3.47
N MET A 140 -4.31 46.99 3.93
CA MET A 140 -4.69 48.44 3.92
C MET A 140 -4.89 48.96 2.51
N ALA A 141 -3.96 48.65 1.59
CA ALA A 141 -4.09 49.01 0.19
C ALA A 141 -5.36 48.39 -0.44
N ARG A 142 -5.63 47.12 -0.12
CA ARG A 142 -6.86 46.43 -0.53
C ARG A 142 -8.10 47.13 0.01
N PHE A 143 -8.10 47.54 1.27
CA PHE A 143 -9.23 48.24 1.87
C PHE A 143 -9.48 49.58 1.17
N ALA A 144 -8.42 50.36 0.89
CA ALA A 144 -8.54 51.62 0.14
C ALA A 144 -9.14 51.39 -1.28
N ALA A 145 -8.66 50.33 -1.97
CA ALA A 145 -9.21 49.96 -3.28
C ALA A 145 -10.69 49.55 -3.21
N LEU A 146 -11.07 48.79 -2.15
CA LEU A 146 -12.48 48.42 -1.92
C LEU A 146 -13.34 49.65 -1.59
N LYS A 147 -12.86 50.60 -0.76
CA LYS A 147 -13.56 51.88 -0.51
C LYS A 147 -13.83 52.64 -1.80
N ALA A 148 -12.83 52.75 -2.68
CA ALA A 148 -13.00 53.39 -3.98
C ALA A 148 -14.00 52.63 -4.87
N LYS A 149 -13.87 51.30 -4.97
CA LYS A 149 -14.75 50.45 -5.79
C LYS A 149 -16.22 50.54 -5.38
N TYR A 150 -16.46 50.59 -4.09
CA TYR A 150 -17.82 50.59 -3.53
C TYR A 150 -18.28 51.97 -3.06
N ARG A 151 -17.63 53.06 -3.50
CA ARG A 151 -17.95 54.45 -3.20
C ARG A 151 -18.10 54.78 -1.71
N ALA A 152 -17.19 54.18 -0.90
CA ALA A 152 -17.16 54.36 0.54
C ALA A 152 -15.94 55.23 1.00
N THR A 153 -15.41 56.06 0.13
CA THR A 153 -14.19 56.87 0.37
C THR A 153 -14.37 57.94 1.43
N GLU A 154 -15.62 58.41 1.65
CA GLU A 154 -15.94 59.43 2.65
C GLU A 154 -15.94 58.90 4.09
N TYR A 155 -15.92 57.58 4.27
CA TYR A 155 -15.83 56.97 5.60
C TYR A 155 -14.45 57.16 6.19
N PRO A 156 -14.31 57.85 7.35
CA PRO A 156 -13.03 58.34 7.83
C PRO A 156 -12.13 57.25 8.42
N ASN A 157 -12.68 56.12 8.86
CA ASN A 157 -11.90 55.05 9.50
C ASN A 157 -11.27 54.14 8.44
N CYS A 158 -9.92 54.01 8.46
CA CYS A 158 -9.13 53.12 7.60
C CYS A 158 -8.53 51.91 8.35
N SER A 159 -8.94 51.68 9.59
CA SER A 159 -8.53 50.48 10.35
C SER A 159 -9.05 49.20 9.70
N LEU A 160 -8.20 48.19 9.62
CA LEU A 160 -8.58 46.84 9.17
C LEU A 160 -9.59 46.16 10.09
N ASP A 161 -9.72 46.61 11.34
CA ASP A 161 -10.73 46.15 12.28
C ASP A 161 -12.09 46.85 12.10
N SER A 162 -12.21 47.78 11.15
CA SER A 162 -13.44 48.47 10.85
C SER A 162 -14.51 47.52 10.32
N PRO A 163 -15.78 47.60 10.81
CA PRO A 163 -16.87 46.85 10.22
C PRO A 163 -17.02 47.07 8.73
N LEU A 164 -16.71 48.27 8.23
CA LEU A 164 -16.75 48.58 6.78
C LEU A 164 -15.81 47.66 5.99
N TYR A 165 -14.61 47.37 6.50
CA TYR A 165 -13.69 46.53 5.76
C TYR A 165 -14.25 45.12 5.58
N GLN A 166 -14.88 44.53 6.60
CA GLN A 166 -15.50 43.22 6.49
C GLN A 166 -16.71 43.24 5.52
N ILE A 167 -17.55 44.27 5.60
CA ILE A 167 -18.68 44.46 4.71
C ILE A 167 -18.20 44.57 3.24
N LEU A 168 -17.20 45.39 2.97
CA LEU A 168 -16.65 45.55 1.61
C LEU A 168 -16.00 44.27 1.08
N LYS A 169 -15.35 43.50 1.94
CA LYS A 169 -14.83 42.16 1.56
C LYS A 169 -15.95 41.19 1.20
N GLN A 170 -17.04 41.19 1.95
CA GLN A 170 -18.22 40.38 1.65
C GLN A 170 -18.84 40.79 0.32
N LEU A 171 -19.01 42.10 0.07
CA LEU A 171 -19.51 42.61 -1.20
C LEU A 171 -18.59 42.22 -2.39
N ASP A 172 -17.28 42.30 -2.20
CA ASP A 172 -16.30 41.92 -3.21
C ASP A 172 -16.30 40.42 -3.50
N ALA A 173 -16.49 39.60 -2.46
CA ALA A 173 -16.71 38.16 -2.55
C ALA A 173 -18.13 37.81 -3.05
N ARG A 174 -18.94 38.81 -3.40
CA ARG A 174 -20.33 38.65 -3.83
C ARG A 174 -21.20 37.89 -2.79
N GLN A 175 -20.88 38.04 -1.52
CA GLN A 175 -21.72 37.51 -0.44
C GLN A 175 -22.94 38.42 -0.20
N ILE A 176 -23.95 37.87 0.45
CA ILE A 176 -25.15 38.63 0.81
C ILE A 176 -24.89 39.24 2.17
N LEU A 177 -25.09 40.57 2.25
CA LEU A 177 -25.04 41.25 3.54
C LEU A 177 -26.28 40.88 4.35
N SER A 178 -26.09 40.71 5.64
CA SER A 178 -27.19 40.61 6.60
C SER A 178 -27.91 41.96 6.74
N ASP A 179 -29.13 41.91 7.26
CA ASP A 179 -29.90 43.15 7.56
C ASP A 179 -29.12 44.05 8.56
N VAL A 180 -28.36 43.46 9.46
CA VAL A 180 -27.53 44.21 10.41
C VAL A 180 -26.44 44.99 9.68
N GLU A 181 -25.77 44.39 8.71
CA GLU A 181 -24.72 45.03 7.91
C GLU A 181 -25.26 46.09 6.96
N ALA A 182 -26.41 45.82 6.34
CA ALA A 182 -27.12 46.80 5.53
C ALA A 182 -27.58 48.02 6.36
N ASN A 183 -28.15 47.80 7.55
CA ASN A 183 -28.50 48.85 8.50
C ASN A 183 -27.25 49.60 9.00
N TRP A 184 -26.13 48.93 9.19
CA TRP A 184 -24.88 49.58 9.58
C TRP A 184 -24.39 50.55 8.48
N LEU A 185 -24.46 50.17 7.19
CA LEU A 185 -24.14 51.05 6.06
C LEU A 185 -25.06 52.27 6.04
N PHE A 186 -26.35 52.06 6.23
CA PHE A 186 -27.34 53.15 6.27
C PHE A 186 -27.06 54.12 7.42
N ASN A 187 -26.80 53.66 8.62
CA ASN A 187 -26.54 54.47 9.81
C ASN A 187 -25.24 55.28 9.70
N ASN A 188 -24.28 54.77 8.91
CA ASN A 188 -23.01 55.48 8.62
C ASN A 188 -23.06 56.30 7.36
N GLN A 189 -24.24 56.61 6.81
CA GLN A 189 -24.48 57.43 5.64
C GLN A 189 -23.79 56.97 4.35
N LEU A 190 -23.44 55.68 4.24
CA LEU A 190 -22.82 55.08 3.07
C LEU A 190 -23.88 54.65 2.04
N VAL A 191 -24.68 55.63 1.62
CA VAL A 191 -25.84 55.42 0.74
C VAL A 191 -25.42 54.83 -0.62
N ASP A 192 -24.34 55.34 -1.21
CA ASP A 192 -23.87 54.86 -2.49
C ASP A 192 -23.40 53.38 -2.44
N THR A 193 -22.75 53.00 -1.34
CA THR A 193 -22.37 51.61 -1.09
C THR A 193 -23.58 50.72 -0.97
N LEU A 194 -24.59 51.20 -0.25
CA LEU A 194 -25.88 50.49 -0.04
C LEU A 194 -26.65 50.33 -1.34
N GLU A 195 -26.64 51.35 -2.22
CA GLU A 195 -27.25 51.28 -3.55
C GLU A 195 -26.58 50.20 -4.42
N ILE A 196 -25.25 50.16 -4.44
CA ILE A 196 -24.50 49.12 -5.16
C ILE A 196 -24.89 47.71 -4.63
N PHE A 197 -25.06 47.57 -3.30
CA PHE A 197 -25.52 46.30 -2.71
C PHE A 197 -26.93 45.93 -3.23
N TRP A 198 -27.89 46.84 -3.20
CA TRP A 198 -29.25 46.57 -3.66
C TRP A 198 -29.32 46.24 -5.14
N GLN A 199 -28.52 46.93 -5.98
CA GLN A 199 -28.43 46.62 -7.40
C GLN A 199 -27.85 45.22 -7.63
N GLN A 200 -26.80 44.86 -6.92
CA GLN A 200 -26.22 43.48 -7.01
C GLN A 200 -27.20 42.41 -6.51
N LYS A 201 -27.97 42.71 -5.48
CA LYS A 201 -29.02 41.81 -4.96
C LYS A 201 -30.14 41.62 -5.99
N ALA A 202 -30.65 42.70 -6.58
CA ALA A 202 -31.70 42.64 -7.58
C ALA A 202 -31.28 41.85 -8.84
N VAL A 203 -30.04 42.01 -9.31
CA VAL A 203 -29.51 41.23 -10.42
C VAL A 203 -29.46 39.74 -10.10
N ARG A 204 -29.09 39.38 -8.86
CA ARG A 204 -29.06 37.98 -8.43
C ARG A 204 -30.44 37.38 -8.27
N GLU A 205 -31.39 38.13 -7.73
CA GLU A 205 -32.81 37.72 -7.59
C GLU A 205 -33.44 37.51 -8.97
N ALA A 206 -33.16 38.40 -9.94
CA ALA A 206 -33.62 38.22 -11.31
C ALA A 206 -32.97 36.95 -11.95
N LYS A 207 -31.67 36.70 -11.71
CA LYS A 207 -31.04 35.49 -12.17
C LYS A 207 -31.64 34.24 -11.50
N PHE A 208 -31.96 34.32 -10.20
CA PHE A 208 -32.60 33.21 -9.49
C PHE A 208 -34.01 32.91 -10.08
N ALA A 209 -34.80 33.93 -10.37
CA ALA A 209 -36.09 33.75 -11.03
C ALA A 209 -35.93 33.05 -12.41
N GLN A 210 -34.94 33.46 -13.22
CA GLN A 210 -34.65 32.79 -14.50
C GLN A 210 -34.25 31.33 -14.30
N LEU A 211 -33.41 31.02 -13.27
CA LEU A 211 -33.04 29.64 -12.96
C LEU A 211 -34.21 28.80 -12.51
N LYS A 212 -35.11 29.36 -11.67
CA LYS A 212 -36.36 28.70 -11.25
C LYS A 212 -37.24 28.33 -12.45
N ASP A 213 -37.39 29.24 -13.41
CA ASP A 213 -38.16 28.97 -14.62
C ASP A 213 -37.48 27.89 -15.49
N LYS A 214 -36.16 28.04 -15.74
CA LYS A 214 -35.37 27.09 -16.53
C LYS A 214 -35.45 25.65 -15.99
N TYR A 215 -35.36 25.49 -14.68
CA TYR A 215 -35.32 24.19 -14.00
C TYR A 215 -36.67 23.77 -13.39
N LYS A 216 -37.77 24.43 -13.81
CA LYS A 216 -39.15 24.11 -13.37
C LYS A 216 -39.34 24.14 -11.85
N ALA A 217 -38.67 25.07 -11.17
CA ALA A 217 -38.80 25.29 -9.74
C ALA A 217 -39.63 26.51 -9.38
N SER A 218 -40.50 27.01 -10.30
CA SER A 218 -41.26 28.27 -10.14
C SER A 218 -42.31 28.18 -9.04
N GLU A 219 -42.77 26.97 -8.68
CA GLU A 219 -43.73 26.74 -7.61
C GLU A 219 -43.11 26.96 -6.21
N TYR A 220 -41.81 26.93 -6.08
CA TYR A 220 -41.14 27.18 -4.81
C TYR A 220 -41.30 28.65 -4.40
N PRO A 221 -41.85 28.94 -3.19
CA PRO A 221 -42.36 30.29 -2.88
C PRO A 221 -41.26 31.33 -2.64
N GLU A 222 -40.06 30.92 -2.16
CA GLU A 222 -38.99 31.86 -1.86
C GLU A 222 -38.37 32.47 -3.11
N THR A 223 -38.17 33.78 -3.08
CA THR A 223 -37.54 34.55 -4.16
C THR A 223 -36.16 35.09 -3.77
N SER A 224 -35.83 35.01 -2.49
CA SER A 224 -34.55 35.48 -1.97
C SER A 224 -33.40 34.57 -2.41
N VAL A 225 -32.28 35.16 -2.80
CA VAL A 225 -31.04 34.48 -3.09
C VAL A 225 -30.37 33.83 -1.85
N SER A 226 -30.89 34.07 -0.66
CA SER A 226 -30.53 33.35 0.56
C SER A 226 -31.18 31.97 0.68
N SER A 227 -32.14 31.68 -0.17
CA SER A 227 -32.81 30.36 -0.24
C SER A 227 -31.82 29.25 -0.56
N PRO A 228 -31.92 28.06 0.10
CA PRO A 228 -31.13 26.88 -0.23
C PRO A 228 -31.28 26.42 -1.69
N LEU A 229 -32.40 26.74 -2.34
CA LEU A 229 -32.64 26.42 -3.75
C LEU A 229 -31.66 27.15 -4.70
N TYR A 230 -31.31 28.41 -4.37
CA TYR A 230 -30.46 29.20 -5.28
C TYR A 230 -29.06 28.57 -5.57
N PRO A 231 -28.28 28.15 -4.56
CA PRO A 231 -27.03 27.47 -4.80
C PRO A 231 -27.20 26.14 -5.56
N ILE A 232 -28.28 25.39 -5.31
CA ILE A 232 -28.60 24.15 -6.03
C ILE A 232 -28.80 24.42 -7.52
N LEU A 233 -29.67 25.37 -7.88
CA LEU A 233 -29.91 25.72 -9.27
C LEU A 233 -28.68 26.34 -9.95
N LYS A 234 -27.85 27.06 -9.21
CA LYS A 234 -26.61 27.59 -9.68
C LYS A 234 -25.57 26.49 -9.95
N ASN A 235 -25.54 25.45 -9.14
CA ASN A 235 -24.70 24.27 -9.38
C ASN A 235 -25.15 23.56 -10.67
N LEU A 236 -26.45 23.40 -10.88
CA LEU A 236 -27.00 22.84 -12.13
C LEU A 236 -26.64 23.70 -13.35
N GLU A 237 -26.72 25.03 -13.25
CA GLU A 237 -26.33 25.94 -14.34
C GLU A 237 -24.84 25.86 -14.69
N ALA A 238 -24.00 25.57 -13.69
CA ALA A 238 -22.57 25.38 -13.85
C ALA A 238 -22.20 23.95 -14.23
N ASP A 239 -23.17 23.11 -14.58
CA ASP A 239 -23.01 21.68 -14.92
C ASP A 239 -22.28 20.87 -13.82
N LYS A 240 -22.47 21.24 -12.55
CA LYS A 240 -21.94 20.50 -11.42
C LYS A 240 -22.91 19.40 -11.00
N GLN A 241 -22.35 18.29 -10.55
CA GLN A 241 -23.15 17.23 -9.92
C GLN A 241 -23.68 17.69 -8.57
N LEU A 242 -24.94 17.44 -8.32
CA LEU A 242 -25.55 17.70 -7.01
C LEU A 242 -25.15 16.61 -6.00
N SER A 243 -24.97 17.04 -4.76
CA SER A 243 -24.74 16.12 -3.65
C SER A 243 -26.05 15.41 -3.26
N GLU A 244 -25.93 14.28 -2.58
CA GLU A 244 -27.09 13.54 -2.06
C GLU A 244 -27.97 14.41 -1.14
N SER A 245 -27.36 15.29 -0.35
CA SER A 245 -28.09 16.24 0.49
C SER A 245 -28.90 17.28 -0.31
N GLU A 246 -28.39 17.73 -1.45
CA GLU A 246 -29.10 18.65 -2.35
C GLU A 246 -30.25 17.94 -3.07
N LEU A 247 -30.07 16.69 -3.46
CA LEU A 247 -31.13 15.87 -4.05
C LEU A 247 -32.25 15.60 -3.04
N ASN A 248 -31.90 15.18 -1.83
CA ASN A 248 -32.89 14.97 -0.75
C ASN A 248 -33.62 16.25 -0.42
N TRP A 249 -32.95 17.40 -0.42
CA TRP A 249 -33.57 18.69 -0.19
C TRP A 249 -34.65 19.01 -1.25
N LEU A 250 -34.36 18.75 -2.55
CA LEU A 250 -35.33 18.93 -3.64
C LEU A 250 -36.54 18.00 -3.49
N GLU A 251 -36.33 16.77 -3.03
CA GLU A 251 -37.37 15.78 -2.79
C GLU A 251 -38.28 16.20 -1.62
N GLU A 252 -37.72 16.60 -0.48
CA GLU A 252 -38.42 17.08 0.70
C GLU A 252 -39.33 18.31 0.39
N HIS A 253 -38.89 19.16 -0.54
CA HIS A 253 -39.64 20.33 -0.97
C HIS A 253 -40.55 20.06 -2.18
N GLN A 254 -40.74 18.78 -2.54
CA GLN A 254 -41.68 18.33 -3.59
C GLN A 254 -41.41 18.93 -4.98
N LEU A 255 -40.15 19.29 -5.29
CA LEU A 255 -39.74 19.84 -6.57
C LEU A 255 -39.50 18.72 -7.61
N SER A 256 -40.52 17.91 -7.87
CA SER A 256 -40.44 16.71 -8.69
C SER A 256 -40.05 16.97 -10.16
N GLU A 257 -40.52 18.10 -10.73
CA GLU A 257 -40.12 18.48 -12.11
C GLU A 257 -38.64 18.84 -12.19
N THR A 258 -38.14 19.57 -11.19
CA THR A 258 -36.70 19.89 -11.07
C THR A 258 -35.87 18.63 -10.90
N LEU A 259 -36.27 17.68 -10.04
CA LEU A 259 -35.60 16.38 -9.88
C LEU A 259 -35.56 15.60 -11.16
N ASN A 260 -36.65 15.56 -11.95
CA ASN A 260 -36.67 14.90 -13.23
C ASN A 260 -35.64 15.50 -14.21
N ILE A 261 -35.51 16.84 -14.24
CA ILE A 261 -34.51 17.53 -15.06
C ILE A 261 -33.09 17.18 -14.59
N VAL A 262 -32.84 17.16 -13.27
CA VAL A 262 -31.56 16.77 -12.69
C VAL A 262 -31.18 15.36 -13.12
N LEU A 263 -32.09 14.40 -12.96
CA LEU A 263 -31.87 13.01 -13.37
C LEU A 263 -31.61 12.90 -14.88
N GLU A 264 -32.27 13.73 -15.69
CA GLU A 264 -32.00 13.79 -17.15
C GLU A 264 -30.59 14.28 -17.46
N ILE A 265 -30.14 15.33 -16.77
CA ILE A 265 -28.79 15.88 -16.92
C ILE A 265 -27.76 14.85 -16.50
N GLU A 266 -27.93 14.20 -15.35
CA GLU A 266 -26.99 13.19 -14.83
C GLU A 266 -26.91 11.96 -15.75
N GLN A 267 -28.06 11.46 -16.23
CA GLN A 267 -28.06 10.34 -17.18
C GLN A 267 -27.40 10.72 -18.50
N THR A 268 -27.58 11.96 -18.96
CA THR A 268 -26.93 12.45 -20.20
C THR A 268 -25.43 12.54 -20.01
N ARG A 269 -24.98 13.05 -18.87
CA ARG A 269 -23.56 13.11 -18.48
C ARG A 269 -22.96 11.70 -18.39
N HIS A 270 -23.61 10.83 -17.65
CA HIS A 270 -23.20 9.43 -17.53
C HIS A 270 -23.12 8.73 -18.89
N PHE A 271 -24.08 8.99 -19.78
CA PHE A 271 -24.03 8.47 -21.14
C PHE A 271 -22.82 9.00 -21.94
N ALA A 272 -22.52 10.30 -21.80
CA ALA A 272 -21.35 10.89 -22.44
C ALA A 272 -20.04 10.27 -21.88
N GLU A 273 -19.93 10.07 -20.60
CA GLU A 273 -18.80 9.38 -19.93
C GLU A 273 -18.65 7.95 -20.44
N LEU A 274 -19.75 7.19 -20.53
CA LEU A 274 -19.73 5.83 -21.05
C LEU A 274 -19.29 5.80 -22.52
N LYS A 275 -19.72 6.76 -23.34
CA LYS A 275 -19.28 6.88 -24.74
C LYS A 275 -17.76 7.10 -24.83
N VAL A 276 -17.19 7.96 -23.98
CA VAL A 276 -15.73 8.18 -23.91
C VAL A 276 -15.03 6.90 -23.43
N LYS A 277 -15.49 6.36 -22.31
CA LYS A 277 -14.91 5.16 -21.65
C LYS A 277 -14.85 3.97 -22.59
N TYR A 278 -15.91 3.76 -23.37
CA TYR A 278 -16.05 2.61 -24.27
C TYR A 278 -15.84 2.94 -25.74
N LYS A 279 -15.19 4.07 -26.03
CA LYS A 279 -14.82 4.50 -27.40
C LYS A 279 -15.99 4.55 -28.39
N ALA A 280 -17.15 4.99 -27.92
CA ALA A 280 -18.36 5.14 -28.72
C ALA A 280 -18.63 6.58 -29.16
N ASN A 281 -17.62 7.49 -29.10
CA ASN A 281 -17.76 8.92 -29.39
C ASN A 281 -18.18 9.23 -30.82
N GLN A 282 -17.93 8.32 -31.76
CA GLN A 282 -18.32 8.49 -33.17
C GLN A 282 -19.85 8.43 -33.38
N SER A 283 -20.59 7.99 -32.38
CA SER A 283 -22.05 7.97 -32.45
C SER A 283 -22.63 9.34 -32.08
N GLU A 284 -23.44 9.90 -32.96
CA GLU A 284 -24.18 11.16 -32.74
C GLU A 284 -25.37 10.97 -31.77
N ASP A 285 -25.62 9.75 -31.33
CA ASP A 285 -26.74 9.44 -30.46
C ASP A 285 -26.55 10.10 -29.09
N LEU A 286 -27.51 10.91 -28.70
CA LEU A 286 -27.53 11.64 -27.42
C LEU A 286 -28.68 11.20 -26.52
N SER A 287 -29.62 10.39 -27.05
CA SER A 287 -30.81 9.99 -26.31
C SER A 287 -30.52 8.88 -25.30
N ARG A 288 -30.87 9.11 -24.05
CA ARG A 288 -30.84 8.12 -22.95
C ARG A 288 -31.73 6.88 -23.21
N SER A 289 -32.76 7.03 -24.05
CA SER A 289 -33.63 5.92 -24.45
C SER A 289 -33.00 5.08 -25.56
N SER A 290 -31.84 5.48 -26.06
CA SER A 290 -31.16 4.79 -27.17
C SER A 290 -30.71 3.38 -26.80
N HIS A 291 -30.70 2.52 -27.77
CA HIS A 291 -30.17 1.17 -27.61
C HIS A 291 -28.66 1.21 -27.23
N LEU A 292 -27.93 2.21 -27.76
CA LEU A 292 -26.50 2.39 -27.45
C LEU A 292 -26.28 2.61 -25.95
N TYR A 293 -27.07 3.46 -25.29
CA TYR A 293 -26.93 3.68 -23.85
C TYR A 293 -27.14 2.39 -23.04
N LYS A 294 -28.15 1.59 -23.42
CA LYS A 294 -28.41 0.30 -22.79
C LYS A 294 -27.24 -0.68 -22.96
N VAL A 295 -26.65 -0.71 -24.16
CA VAL A 295 -25.47 -1.54 -24.45
C VAL A 295 -24.27 -1.09 -23.64
N LEU A 296 -23.98 0.22 -23.59
CA LEU A 296 -22.85 0.72 -22.82
C LEU A 296 -23.01 0.47 -21.31
N LYS A 297 -24.23 0.53 -20.79
CA LYS A 297 -24.51 0.15 -19.38
C LYS A 297 -24.24 -1.34 -19.14
N LYS A 298 -24.60 -2.23 -20.07
CA LYS A 298 -24.27 -3.65 -19.96
C LYS A 298 -22.75 -3.86 -19.88
N ILE A 299 -21.99 -3.15 -20.74
CA ILE A 299 -20.53 -3.21 -20.71
C ILE A 299 -19.99 -2.70 -19.35
N ASP A 300 -20.59 -1.65 -18.80
CA ASP A 300 -20.12 -1.05 -17.55
C ASP A 300 -20.23 -2.00 -16.37
N VAL A 301 -21.27 -2.80 -16.31
CA VAL A 301 -21.51 -3.81 -15.26
C VAL A 301 -20.98 -5.21 -15.60
N ASP A 302 -20.01 -5.31 -16.50
CA ASP A 302 -19.40 -6.59 -16.92
C ASP A 302 -20.40 -7.63 -17.44
N HIS A 303 -21.51 -7.18 -18.01
CA HIS A 303 -22.49 -8.09 -18.60
C HIS A 303 -22.13 -8.45 -20.04
N PRO A 304 -22.15 -9.73 -20.44
CA PRO A 304 -21.83 -10.12 -21.80
C PRO A 304 -22.79 -9.50 -22.84
N LEU A 305 -22.24 -9.06 -23.95
CA LEU A 305 -23.04 -8.59 -25.06
C LEU A 305 -23.60 -9.79 -25.84
N GLY A 306 -24.91 -9.78 -26.07
CA GLY A 306 -25.54 -10.74 -26.93
C GLY A 306 -25.32 -10.43 -28.44
N GLU A 307 -25.65 -11.37 -29.30
CA GLU A 307 -25.51 -11.23 -30.76
C GLU A 307 -26.22 -9.98 -31.31
N GLN A 308 -27.39 -9.66 -30.78
CA GLN A 308 -28.15 -8.47 -31.18
C GLN A 308 -27.40 -7.17 -30.85
N ASP A 309 -26.79 -7.09 -29.68
CA ASP A 309 -25.99 -5.92 -29.23
C ASP A 309 -24.75 -5.76 -30.13
N ILE A 310 -24.04 -6.86 -30.39
CA ILE A 310 -22.86 -6.87 -31.26
C ILE A 310 -23.24 -6.46 -32.71
N ASN A 311 -24.33 -6.98 -33.25
CA ASN A 311 -24.82 -6.62 -34.58
C ASN A 311 -25.26 -5.15 -34.66
N PHE A 312 -25.85 -4.62 -33.58
CA PHE A 312 -26.19 -3.20 -33.48
C PHE A 312 -24.93 -2.34 -33.54
N LEU A 313 -23.90 -2.67 -32.75
CA LEU A 313 -22.61 -1.93 -32.72
C LEU A 313 -21.90 -2.02 -34.09
N LYS A 314 -21.90 -3.19 -34.75
CA LYS A 314 -21.34 -3.37 -36.09
C LYS A 314 -22.02 -2.47 -37.12
N LYS A 315 -23.36 -2.40 -37.11
CA LYS A 315 -24.13 -1.51 -38.03
C LYS A 315 -23.79 -0.04 -37.83
N ARG A 316 -23.41 0.37 -36.59
CA ARG A 316 -22.98 1.73 -36.24
C ARG A 316 -21.48 1.97 -36.43
N LYS A 317 -20.73 0.99 -36.95
CA LYS A 317 -19.27 1.02 -37.15
C LYS A 317 -18.48 1.25 -35.85
N LEU A 318 -19.03 0.84 -34.72
CA LEU A 318 -18.41 0.98 -33.37
C LEU A 318 -17.54 -0.25 -33.05
N THR A 319 -16.58 -0.55 -33.91
CA THR A 319 -15.73 -1.75 -33.80
C THR A 319 -14.84 -1.71 -32.58
N GLU A 320 -14.29 -0.54 -32.22
CA GLU A 320 -13.48 -0.38 -31.00
C GLU A 320 -14.30 -0.64 -29.73
N THR A 321 -15.56 -0.20 -29.71
CA THR A 321 -16.47 -0.47 -28.57
C THR A 321 -16.71 -1.99 -28.42
N ILE A 322 -16.84 -2.72 -29.50
CA ILE A 322 -16.99 -4.19 -29.47
C ILE A 322 -15.72 -4.81 -28.86
N THR A 323 -14.53 -4.41 -29.33
CA THR A 323 -13.26 -4.94 -28.81
C THR A 323 -13.13 -4.67 -27.32
N VAL A 324 -13.38 -3.45 -26.90
CA VAL A 324 -13.32 -3.07 -25.47
C VAL A 324 -14.34 -3.87 -24.64
N ALA A 325 -15.55 -4.09 -25.15
CA ALA A 325 -16.55 -4.88 -24.45
C ALA A 325 -16.14 -6.35 -24.28
N LEU A 326 -15.61 -6.95 -25.34
CA LEU A 326 -15.14 -8.33 -25.31
C LEU A 326 -13.93 -8.49 -24.39
N ASP A 327 -12.98 -7.55 -24.44
CA ASP A 327 -11.81 -7.55 -23.57
C ASP A 327 -12.18 -7.39 -22.10
N LYS A 328 -13.12 -6.48 -21.81
CA LYS A 328 -13.58 -6.23 -20.44
C LYS A 328 -14.26 -7.46 -19.84
N PHE A 329 -15.18 -8.09 -20.57
CA PHE A 329 -15.85 -9.30 -20.10
C PHE A 329 -14.87 -10.48 -19.98
N ALA A 330 -13.93 -10.64 -20.91
CA ALA A 330 -12.87 -11.63 -20.78
C ALA A 330 -11.99 -11.39 -19.54
N ALA A 331 -11.73 -10.13 -19.20
CA ALA A 331 -10.99 -9.78 -17.97
C ALA A 331 -11.79 -10.12 -16.71
N SER A 332 -13.11 -9.91 -16.71
CA SER A 332 -13.96 -10.29 -15.57
C SER A 332 -13.99 -11.81 -15.37
N LEU A 333 -14.08 -12.60 -16.47
CA LEU A 333 -13.98 -14.06 -16.41
C LEU A 333 -12.63 -14.53 -15.87
N LYS A 334 -11.53 -13.88 -16.26
CA LYS A 334 -10.19 -14.18 -15.71
C LYS A 334 -10.11 -13.87 -14.23
N SER A 335 -10.74 -12.78 -13.78
CA SER A 335 -10.82 -12.44 -12.34
C SER A 335 -11.61 -13.48 -11.54
N GLN A 336 -12.74 -13.96 -12.12
CA GLN A 336 -13.55 -15.04 -11.54
C GLN A 336 -12.74 -16.34 -11.40
N ILE A 337 -11.98 -16.72 -12.44
CA ILE A 337 -11.08 -17.87 -12.39
C ILE A 337 -10.03 -17.71 -11.28
N GLN A 338 -9.44 -16.50 -11.12
CA GLN A 338 -8.46 -16.22 -10.05
C GLN A 338 -9.05 -16.34 -8.66
N SER A 339 -10.31 -15.95 -8.46
CA SER A 339 -11.00 -16.11 -7.16
C SER A 339 -11.38 -17.56 -6.84
N GLY A 340 -11.18 -18.48 -7.79
CA GLY A 340 -11.51 -19.89 -7.63
C GLY A 340 -12.96 -20.24 -7.96
N GLU A 341 -13.71 -19.30 -8.51
CA GLU A 341 -15.06 -19.54 -8.96
C GLU A 341 -15.04 -20.23 -10.35
N PRO A 342 -15.78 -21.33 -10.53
CA PRO A 342 -15.84 -22.02 -11.81
C PRO A 342 -16.60 -21.19 -12.85
N LEU A 343 -16.17 -21.26 -14.11
CA LEU A 343 -16.92 -20.71 -15.22
C LEU A 343 -18.21 -21.49 -15.43
N SER A 344 -19.30 -20.78 -15.70
CA SER A 344 -20.57 -21.39 -16.07
C SER A 344 -20.52 -21.93 -17.50
N GLU A 345 -21.47 -22.82 -17.86
CA GLU A 345 -21.62 -23.31 -19.24
C GLU A 345 -21.85 -22.16 -20.24
N ALA A 346 -22.60 -21.14 -19.81
CA ALA A 346 -22.84 -19.94 -20.62
C ALA A 346 -21.54 -19.12 -20.86
N ASP A 347 -20.65 -19.07 -19.89
CA ASP A 347 -19.35 -18.40 -20.01
C ASP A 347 -18.45 -19.15 -21.01
N PHE A 348 -18.42 -20.47 -20.95
CA PHE A 348 -17.69 -21.31 -21.93
C PHE A 348 -18.23 -21.13 -23.34
N ASP A 349 -19.55 -21.09 -23.51
CA ASP A 349 -20.17 -20.84 -24.81
C ASP A 349 -19.83 -19.45 -25.33
N TRP A 350 -19.86 -18.44 -24.45
CA TRP A 350 -19.48 -17.08 -24.82
C TRP A 350 -18.01 -17.01 -25.26
N VAL A 351 -17.09 -17.63 -24.50
CA VAL A 351 -15.65 -17.68 -24.82
C VAL A 351 -15.44 -18.29 -26.23
N LYS A 352 -16.07 -19.42 -26.52
CA LYS A 352 -15.99 -20.08 -27.85
C LYS A 352 -16.57 -19.24 -28.96
N GLN A 353 -17.77 -18.67 -28.76
CA GLN A 353 -18.45 -17.87 -29.77
C GLN A 353 -17.69 -16.60 -30.15
N ASN A 354 -16.95 -16.04 -29.21
CA ASN A 354 -16.19 -14.80 -29.39
C ASN A 354 -14.70 -15.02 -29.66
N GLY A 355 -14.24 -16.28 -29.81
CA GLY A 355 -12.83 -16.60 -30.10
C GLY A 355 -11.85 -16.18 -29.01
N ARG A 356 -12.27 -16.26 -27.73
CA ARG A 356 -11.48 -15.84 -26.59
C ARG A 356 -10.68 -17.00 -25.97
N ASP A 357 -9.91 -17.69 -26.83
CA ASP A 357 -9.05 -18.81 -26.40
C ASP A 357 -8.04 -18.39 -25.31
N ASP A 358 -7.75 -17.09 -25.21
CA ASP A 358 -6.91 -16.52 -24.15
C ASP A 358 -7.51 -16.71 -22.74
N VAL A 359 -8.84 -16.79 -22.60
CA VAL A 359 -9.51 -17.08 -21.32
C VAL A 359 -9.36 -18.56 -20.97
N ILE A 360 -9.51 -19.44 -21.97
CA ILE A 360 -9.33 -20.90 -21.78
C ILE A 360 -7.88 -21.18 -21.37
N THR A 361 -6.92 -20.63 -22.09
CA THR A 361 -5.50 -20.76 -21.77
C THR A 361 -5.21 -20.26 -20.34
N PHE A 362 -5.77 -19.12 -19.96
CA PHE A 362 -5.62 -18.57 -18.61
C PHE A 362 -6.22 -19.51 -17.55
N ALA A 363 -7.38 -20.10 -17.79
CA ALA A 363 -8.00 -21.06 -16.88
C ALA A 363 -7.12 -22.31 -16.68
N ILE A 364 -6.57 -22.84 -17.77
CA ILE A 364 -5.64 -23.98 -17.73
C ILE A 364 -4.40 -23.63 -16.91
N GLU A 365 -3.77 -22.47 -17.20
CA GLU A 365 -2.56 -22.04 -16.48
C GLU A 365 -2.82 -21.80 -14.99
N ASN A 366 -3.96 -21.20 -14.64
CA ASN A 366 -4.34 -20.98 -13.25
C ASN A 366 -4.55 -22.30 -12.50
N TYR A 367 -5.22 -23.27 -13.14
CA TYR A 367 -5.39 -24.60 -12.54
C TYR A 367 -4.06 -25.34 -12.38
N VAL A 368 -3.20 -25.30 -13.40
CA VAL A 368 -1.83 -25.84 -13.33
C VAL A 368 -1.03 -25.20 -12.20
N ALA A 369 -1.13 -23.89 -12.01
CA ALA A 369 -0.45 -23.20 -10.92
C ALA A 369 -0.96 -23.68 -9.55
N SER A 370 -2.28 -23.90 -9.40
CA SER A 370 -2.86 -24.44 -8.17
C SER A 370 -2.36 -25.86 -7.88
N LEU A 371 -2.30 -26.73 -8.91
CA LEU A 371 -1.77 -28.08 -8.76
C LEU A 371 -0.28 -28.08 -8.40
N LYS A 372 0.53 -27.21 -9.02
CA LYS A 372 1.95 -27.05 -8.65
C LYS A 372 2.11 -26.57 -7.21
N SER A 373 1.22 -25.69 -6.71
CA SER A 373 1.21 -25.26 -5.31
C SER A 373 0.89 -26.43 -4.37
N LYS A 374 -0.12 -27.25 -4.70
CA LYS A 374 -0.45 -28.48 -3.91
C LYS A 374 0.73 -29.44 -3.86
N ILE A 375 1.39 -29.69 -4.98
CA ILE A 375 2.59 -30.53 -5.05
C ILE A 375 3.71 -29.98 -4.15
N GLN A 376 3.90 -28.65 -4.14
CA GLN A 376 4.90 -28.01 -3.28
C GLN A 376 4.58 -28.12 -1.79
N SER A 377 3.29 -28.12 -1.40
CA SER A 377 2.86 -28.35 -0.02
C SER A 377 2.94 -29.82 0.40
N GLY A 378 3.29 -30.72 -0.52
CA GLY A 378 3.43 -32.16 -0.25
C GLY A 378 2.14 -32.96 -0.44
N GLU A 379 1.13 -32.37 -1.07
CA GLU A 379 -0.09 -33.06 -1.44
C GLU A 379 0.10 -33.87 -2.73
N HIS A 380 -0.52 -35.04 -2.79
CA HIS A 380 -0.48 -35.90 -3.99
C HIS A 380 -1.57 -35.48 -4.99
N LEU A 381 -1.26 -35.60 -6.27
CA LEU A 381 -2.23 -35.44 -7.34
C LEU A 381 -3.28 -36.58 -7.28
N SER A 382 -4.56 -36.22 -7.44
CA SER A 382 -5.61 -37.21 -7.62
C SER A 382 -5.54 -37.85 -9.01
N GLU A 383 -6.18 -39.01 -9.18
CA GLU A 383 -6.32 -39.64 -10.51
C GLU A 383 -7.01 -38.72 -11.51
N ALA A 384 -8.03 -37.98 -11.06
CA ALA A 384 -8.73 -36.98 -11.89
C ALA A 384 -7.80 -35.84 -12.33
N ASP A 385 -6.92 -35.34 -11.42
CA ASP A 385 -5.92 -34.31 -11.78
C ASP A 385 -4.93 -34.84 -12.82
N ILE A 386 -4.46 -36.08 -12.65
CA ILE A 386 -3.53 -36.72 -13.60
C ILE A 386 -4.17 -36.89 -14.97
N ASP A 387 -5.41 -37.35 -15.04
CA ASP A 387 -6.13 -37.53 -16.30
C ASP A 387 -6.40 -36.19 -16.97
N TRP A 388 -6.77 -35.17 -16.20
CA TRP A 388 -6.96 -33.82 -16.71
C TRP A 388 -5.65 -33.24 -17.29
N LEU A 389 -4.53 -33.42 -16.57
CA LEU A 389 -3.19 -32.96 -17.03
C LEU A 389 -2.79 -33.63 -18.35
N LYS A 390 -3.01 -34.94 -18.48
CA LYS A 390 -2.75 -35.67 -19.74
C LYS A 390 -3.62 -35.16 -20.91
N GLN A 391 -4.93 -34.96 -20.67
CA GLN A 391 -5.85 -34.45 -21.66
C GLN A 391 -5.48 -33.04 -22.15
N ASN A 392 -4.85 -32.23 -21.29
CA ASN A 392 -4.45 -30.87 -21.64
C ASN A 392 -2.95 -30.76 -22.03
N GLY A 393 -2.24 -31.89 -22.24
CA GLY A 393 -0.85 -31.92 -22.67
C GLY A 393 0.13 -31.34 -21.65
N ARG A 394 -0.16 -31.53 -20.35
CA ARG A 394 0.62 -30.97 -19.23
C ARG A 394 1.38 -32.06 -18.47
N GLU A 395 2.00 -32.99 -19.19
CA GLU A 395 2.84 -34.04 -18.59
C GLU A 395 4.02 -33.45 -17.79
N ASP A 396 4.45 -32.21 -18.09
CA ASP A 396 5.45 -31.49 -17.32
C ASP A 396 5.12 -31.40 -15.83
N VAL A 397 3.84 -31.22 -15.48
CA VAL A 397 3.37 -31.13 -14.10
C VAL A 397 3.39 -32.50 -13.42
N ILE A 398 3.05 -33.55 -14.16
CA ILE A 398 3.11 -34.95 -13.65
C ILE A 398 4.56 -35.31 -13.34
N THR A 399 5.48 -35.01 -14.26
CA THR A 399 6.91 -35.21 -14.05
C THR A 399 7.41 -34.43 -12.83
N PHE A 400 7.02 -33.15 -12.70
CA PHE A 400 7.37 -32.33 -11.54
C PHE A 400 6.85 -32.92 -10.22
N ALA A 401 5.63 -33.47 -10.19
CA ALA A 401 5.08 -34.14 -9.01
C ALA A 401 5.92 -35.39 -8.64
N GLN A 402 6.23 -36.23 -9.66
CA GLN A 402 7.07 -37.42 -9.47
C GLN A 402 8.49 -37.08 -8.96
N GLU A 403 9.10 -36.04 -9.51
CA GLU A 403 10.42 -35.57 -9.05
C GLU A 403 10.39 -35.09 -7.59
N LYS A 404 9.33 -34.37 -7.19
CA LYS A 404 9.15 -33.94 -5.80
C LYS A 404 8.92 -35.12 -4.84
N GLU A 405 8.06 -36.05 -5.25
CA GLU A 405 7.83 -37.29 -4.49
C GLU A 405 9.12 -38.12 -4.37
N PHE A 406 9.85 -38.27 -5.47
CA PHE A 406 11.16 -38.95 -5.44
C PHE A 406 12.14 -38.30 -4.49
N ALA A 407 12.22 -36.97 -4.51
CA ALA A 407 13.07 -36.24 -3.57
C ALA A 407 12.66 -36.50 -2.10
N ALA A 408 11.37 -36.48 -1.79
CA ALA A 408 10.86 -36.79 -0.46
C ALA A 408 11.16 -38.25 -0.05
N LEU A 409 10.98 -39.19 -0.97
CA LEU A 409 11.29 -40.61 -0.75
C LEU A 409 12.78 -40.82 -0.52
N LYS A 410 13.66 -40.12 -1.24
CA LYS A 410 15.12 -40.14 -1.02
C LYS A 410 15.47 -39.72 0.42
N VAL A 411 14.82 -38.67 0.92
CA VAL A 411 14.99 -38.22 2.32
C VAL A 411 14.52 -39.32 3.30
N LYS A 412 13.32 -39.86 3.08
CA LYS A 412 12.74 -40.91 3.93
C LYS A 412 13.63 -42.15 4.02
N TYR A 413 14.14 -42.60 2.88
CA TYR A 413 14.98 -43.78 2.79
C TYR A 413 16.48 -43.49 3.04
N ARG A 414 16.85 -42.22 3.40
CA ARG A 414 18.21 -41.79 3.73
C ARG A 414 19.23 -42.06 2.62
N ILE A 415 18.87 -41.75 1.38
CA ILE A 415 19.72 -41.90 0.21
C ILE A 415 20.06 -40.55 -0.44
N ILE A 416 20.05 -39.47 0.33
CA ILE A 416 20.17 -38.08 -0.17
C ILE A 416 21.53 -37.84 -0.82
N ASP A 417 22.60 -38.41 -0.24
CA ASP A 417 23.99 -38.17 -0.68
C ASP A 417 24.41 -39.08 -1.84
N ARG A 418 23.49 -39.84 -2.42
CA ARG A 418 23.79 -40.75 -3.53
C ARG A 418 23.06 -40.32 -4.79
N ASP A 419 23.76 -40.35 -5.89
CA ASP A 419 23.21 -40.11 -7.21
C ASP A 419 22.53 -41.39 -7.73
N PHE A 420 21.26 -41.57 -7.34
CA PHE A 420 20.46 -42.67 -7.83
C PHE A 420 19.65 -42.21 -9.05
N PRO A 421 19.51 -43.05 -10.08
CA PRO A 421 18.65 -42.76 -11.22
C PRO A 421 17.21 -42.65 -10.74
N PHE A 422 16.44 -41.75 -11.33
CA PHE A 422 15.02 -41.56 -11.04
C PHE A 422 14.25 -42.87 -11.22
N ASP A 423 14.44 -43.56 -12.32
CA ASP A 423 13.87 -44.86 -12.62
C ASP A 423 15.00 -45.90 -12.70
N PRO A 424 14.94 -47.09 -12.08
CA PRO A 424 13.78 -47.73 -11.44
C PRO A 424 13.62 -47.41 -9.94
N PHE A 425 14.51 -46.65 -9.30
CA PHE A 425 14.44 -46.44 -7.84
C PHE A 425 13.17 -45.74 -7.38
N TYR A 426 12.64 -44.81 -8.16
CA TYR A 426 11.34 -44.20 -7.86
C TYR A 426 10.23 -45.24 -7.81
N ALA A 427 10.12 -46.09 -8.82
CA ALA A 427 9.10 -47.15 -8.86
C ALA A 427 9.22 -48.13 -7.70
N ILE A 428 10.45 -48.45 -7.29
CA ILE A 428 10.69 -49.32 -6.13
C ILE A 428 10.19 -48.65 -4.85
N MET A 429 10.54 -47.40 -4.60
CA MET A 429 10.16 -46.69 -3.39
C MET A 429 8.65 -46.45 -3.31
N VAL A 430 8.00 -46.11 -4.44
CA VAL A 430 6.55 -45.97 -4.49
C VAL A 430 5.85 -47.29 -4.16
N LYS A 431 6.34 -48.45 -4.67
CA LYS A 431 5.80 -49.76 -4.31
C LYS A 431 5.96 -50.04 -2.82
N LEU A 432 7.12 -49.71 -2.23
CA LEU A 432 7.35 -49.87 -0.81
C LEU A 432 6.39 -49.02 0.04
N GLU A 433 6.10 -47.78 -0.40
CA GLU A 433 5.12 -46.93 0.28
C GLU A 433 3.69 -47.46 0.22
N LYS A 434 3.33 -48.10 -0.91
CA LYS A 434 2.03 -48.78 -1.08
C LYS A 434 1.96 -50.18 -0.46
N GLU A 435 3.01 -50.58 0.25
CA GLU A 435 3.17 -51.94 0.79
C GLU A 435 3.03 -53.06 -0.27
N GLU A 436 3.36 -52.74 -1.52
CA GLU A 436 3.39 -53.68 -2.65
C GLU A 436 4.71 -54.45 -2.65
N ARG A 437 4.62 -55.78 -2.85
CA ARG A 437 5.80 -56.63 -2.91
C ARG A 437 6.66 -56.32 -4.13
N LEU A 438 7.94 -56.27 -3.89
CA LEU A 438 8.94 -56.15 -4.97
C LEU A 438 9.31 -57.54 -5.51
N ASP A 439 9.75 -57.59 -6.77
CA ASP A 439 10.37 -58.79 -7.31
C ASP A 439 11.66 -59.08 -6.56
N PRO A 440 11.76 -60.23 -5.87
CA PRO A 440 12.97 -60.56 -5.13
C PRO A 440 14.22 -60.65 -6.01
N VAL A 441 14.08 -61.06 -7.25
CA VAL A 441 15.20 -61.15 -8.21
C VAL A 441 15.74 -59.75 -8.51
N LEU A 442 14.88 -58.80 -8.74
CA LEU A 442 15.27 -57.40 -8.97
C LEU A 442 16.02 -56.81 -7.75
N VAL A 443 15.52 -57.03 -6.55
CA VAL A 443 16.17 -56.55 -5.30
C VAL A 443 17.57 -57.18 -5.14
N VAL A 444 17.71 -58.50 -5.34
CA VAL A 444 19.01 -59.18 -5.27
C VAL A 444 19.98 -58.66 -6.32
N GLN A 445 19.52 -58.41 -7.57
CA GLN A 445 20.34 -57.85 -8.61
C GLN A 445 20.87 -56.43 -8.26
N LEU A 446 20.00 -55.58 -7.73
CA LEU A 446 20.34 -54.22 -7.30
C LEU A 446 21.40 -54.22 -6.18
N ILE A 447 21.28 -55.18 -5.23
CA ILE A 447 22.25 -55.37 -4.15
C ILE A 447 23.61 -55.87 -4.71
N GLN A 448 23.57 -56.87 -5.61
CA GLN A 448 24.79 -57.44 -6.24
C GLN A 448 25.51 -56.39 -7.09
N GLN A 449 24.78 -55.51 -7.79
CA GLN A 449 25.33 -54.42 -8.57
C GLN A 449 25.80 -53.24 -7.70
N LYS A 450 25.72 -53.34 -6.39
CA LYS A 450 26.04 -52.25 -5.42
C LYS A 450 25.22 -50.97 -5.60
N LEU A 451 24.13 -51.05 -6.31
CA LEU A 451 23.19 -49.96 -6.47
C LEU A 451 22.29 -49.80 -5.23
N LEU A 452 22.05 -50.87 -4.51
CA LEU A 452 21.30 -50.86 -3.28
C LEU A 452 22.14 -51.46 -2.14
N ALA A 453 22.31 -50.74 -1.04
CA ALA A 453 23.02 -51.25 0.12
C ALA A 453 22.20 -52.37 0.81
N SER A 454 22.82 -53.54 1.09
CA SER A 454 22.14 -54.71 1.71
C SER A 454 21.51 -54.39 3.07
N HIS A 455 22.00 -53.40 3.79
CA HIS A 455 21.50 -52.93 5.07
C HIS A 455 20.96 -51.49 4.99
N GLY A 456 20.68 -51.01 3.79
CA GLY A 456 20.07 -49.69 3.59
C GLY A 456 18.58 -49.69 3.90
N LYS A 457 18.00 -48.47 4.11
CA LYS A 457 16.57 -48.33 4.49
C LYS A 457 15.62 -48.94 3.45
N ILE A 458 15.92 -48.90 2.16
CA ILE A 458 15.13 -49.57 1.11
C ILE A 458 15.16 -51.08 1.27
N ALA A 459 16.35 -51.69 1.52
CA ALA A 459 16.47 -53.12 1.74
C ALA A 459 15.76 -53.55 3.00
N MET A 460 15.86 -52.79 4.08
CA MET A 460 15.14 -53.05 5.32
C MET A 460 13.62 -52.99 5.10
N ALA A 461 13.11 -51.97 4.36
CA ALA A 461 11.68 -51.89 4.04
C ALA A 461 11.21 -53.08 3.20
N TYR A 462 11.97 -53.44 2.18
CA TYR A 462 11.71 -54.67 1.39
C TYR A 462 11.62 -55.91 2.28
N HIS A 463 12.62 -56.11 3.14
CA HIS A 463 12.65 -57.28 4.02
C HIS A 463 11.49 -57.30 5.02
N ARG A 464 11.04 -56.11 5.48
CA ARG A 464 9.86 -55.99 6.34
C ARG A 464 8.59 -56.45 5.61
N LEU A 465 8.43 -56.06 4.34
CA LEU A 465 7.28 -56.49 3.53
C LEU A 465 7.31 -58.03 3.29
N GLU A 466 8.47 -58.56 2.95
CA GLU A 466 8.63 -60.01 2.78
C GLU A 466 8.36 -60.77 4.09
N ALA A 467 8.83 -60.29 5.24
CA ALA A 467 8.56 -60.90 6.53
C ALA A 467 7.04 -60.95 6.81
N ARG A 468 6.34 -59.84 6.66
CA ARG A 468 4.88 -59.76 6.80
C ARG A 468 4.13 -60.67 5.81
N PHE A 469 4.68 -60.82 4.61
CA PHE A 469 4.09 -61.75 3.65
C PHE A 469 4.20 -63.17 4.14
N TYR A 470 5.40 -63.63 4.60
CA TYR A 470 5.57 -64.99 5.10
C TYR A 470 4.81 -65.24 6.40
N ASP A 471 4.64 -64.26 7.29
CA ASP A 471 3.78 -64.37 8.47
C ASP A 471 2.32 -64.62 8.06
N ARG A 472 1.78 -63.83 7.12
CA ARG A 472 0.42 -64.00 6.59
C ARG A 472 0.24 -65.33 5.83
N GLU A 473 1.25 -65.76 5.07
CA GLU A 473 1.22 -67.06 4.38
C GLU A 473 1.20 -68.22 5.37
N TYR A 474 1.92 -68.12 6.50
CA TYR A 474 1.83 -69.10 7.57
C TYR A 474 0.42 -69.10 8.18
N GLU A 475 -0.13 -68.01 8.49
CA GLU A 475 -1.50 -67.89 9.01
C GLU A 475 -2.54 -68.48 8.04
N ARG A 476 -2.37 -68.25 6.75
CA ARG A 476 -3.29 -68.72 5.71
C ARG A 476 -3.16 -70.21 5.40
N THR A 477 -1.93 -70.72 5.36
CA THR A 477 -1.66 -72.08 4.84
C THR A 477 -1.33 -73.09 5.95
N GLY A 478 -0.88 -72.66 7.12
CA GLY A 478 -0.33 -73.47 8.16
C GLY A 478 1.06 -74.05 7.82
N ASP A 479 1.65 -73.70 6.68
CA ASP A 479 2.97 -74.22 6.29
C ASP A 479 4.06 -73.57 7.13
N LYS A 480 4.66 -74.41 8.00
CA LYS A 480 5.68 -73.98 8.96
C LYS A 480 7.01 -73.54 8.30
N TRP A 481 7.26 -73.85 7.02
CA TRP A 481 8.43 -73.37 6.30
C TRP A 481 8.39 -71.83 6.04
N ASN A 482 7.20 -71.22 6.14
CA ASN A 482 7.10 -69.79 6.11
C ASN A 482 7.76 -69.09 7.32
N LEU A 483 7.76 -69.75 8.50
CA LEU A 483 8.31 -69.17 9.73
C LEU A 483 9.83 -68.86 9.69
N PRO A 484 10.72 -69.81 9.27
CA PRO A 484 12.15 -69.45 9.15
C PRO A 484 12.38 -68.39 8.08
N ASN A 485 11.57 -68.32 7.01
CA ASN A 485 11.65 -67.26 6.01
C ASN A 485 11.24 -65.91 6.63
N ALA A 486 10.09 -65.85 7.34
CA ALA A 486 9.65 -64.63 8.04
C ALA A 486 10.71 -64.16 9.04
N SER A 487 11.21 -65.04 9.91
CA SER A 487 12.22 -64.73 10.90
C SER A 487 13.53 -64.22 10.25
N SER A 488 13.96 -64.81 9.13
CA SER A 488 15.15 -64.35 8.38
C SER A 488 14.94 -62.95 7.80
N HIS A 489 13.76 -62.67 7.28
CA HIS A 489 13.45 -61.36 6.71
C HIS A 489 13.28 -60.29 7.80
N TRP A 490 12.65 -60.59 8.95
CA TRP A 490 12.59 -59.67 10.10
C TRP A 490 13.96 -59.26 10.60
N ARG A 491 14.91 -60.19 10.69
CA ARG A 491 16.30 -59.87 11.05
C ARG A 491 16.96 -58.96 10.06
N LYS A 492 16.77 -59.20 8.75
CA LYS A 492 17.30 -58.33 7.68
C LYS A 492 16.61 -56.98 7.62
N ALA A 493 15.43 -56.87 8.19
CA ALA A 493 14.71 -55.60 8.37
C ALA A 493 15.19 -54.81 9.60
N ASP A 494 16.21 -55.34 10.33
CA ASP A 494 16.73 -54.77 11.59
C ASP A 494 15.66 -54.80 12.72
N GLU A 495 14.84 -55.89 12.71
CA GLU A 495 13.79 -56.13 13.70
C GLU A 495 13.91 -57.55 14.34
N PRO A 496 14.99 -57.81 15.10
CA PRO A 496 15.28 -59.12 15.66
C PRO A 496 14.22 -59.55 16.70
N GLU A 497 13.59 -58.62 17.42
CA GLU A 497 12.50 -58.92 18.35
C GLU A 497 11.28 -59.48 17.60
N SER A 498 10.93 -58.92 16.44
CA SER A 498 9.88 -59.44 15.57
C SER A 498 10.21 -60.84 15.07
N ALA A 499 11.49 -61.07 14.70
CA ALA A 499 11.97 -62.41 14.31
C ALA A 499 11.85 -63.46 15.44
N LEU A 500 12.05 -63.09 16.71
CA LEU A 500 11.85 -63.96 17.86
C LEU A 500 10.39 -64.28 18.09
N LYS A 501 9.47 -63.31 17.93
CA LYS A 501 8.03 -63.49 18.07
C LYS A 501 7.48 -64.55 17.11
N VAL A 502 7.98 -64.59 15.88
CA VAL A 502 7.55 -65.60 14.88
C VAL A 502 7.62 -67.03 15.40
N THR A 503 8.57 -67.32 16.30
CA THR A 503 8.82 -68.68 16.82
C THR A 503 8.56 -68.77 18.30
N GLU A 504 7.96 -67.77 18.96
CA GLU A 504 7.78 -67.74 20.43
C GLU A 504 6.92 -68.84 20.95
N ASN A 505 5.80 -69.13 20.30
CA ASN A 505 4.77 -70.09 20.73
C ASN A 505 4.90 -71.44 20.02
N LEU A 506 6.06 -71.71 19.38
CA LEU A 506 6.23 -72.99 18.68
C LEU A 506 6.65 -74.11 19.63
N ASP A 507 5.85 -75.17 19.61
CA ASP A 507 6.25 -76.41 20.21
C ASP A 507 7.12 -77.23 19.24
N PHE A 508 8.46 -77.17 19.46
CA PHE A 508 9.44 -77.86 18.64
C PHE A 508 9.30 -79.38 18.66
N ASP A 509 8.72 -79.94 19.69
CA ASP A 509 8.52 -81.39 19.82
C ASP A 509 7.45 -81.89 18.85
N GLN A 510 6.47 -81.05 18.55
CA GLN A 510 5.43 -81.41 17.58
C GLN A 510 5.90 -81.24 16.09
N ILE A 511 7.04 -80.71 15.86
CA ILE A 511 7.59 -80.63 14.52
C ILE A 511 8.34 -81.91 14.19
N LYS A 512 7.83 -82.67 13.21
CA LYS A 512 8.43 -83.94 12.83
C LYS A 512 9.67 -83.82 11.98
N GLU A 513 9.79 -82.76 11.19
CA GLU A 513 10.87 -82.52 10.21
C GLU A 513 12.10 -81.93 10.89
N ASN A 514 13.19 -82.69 11.00
CA ASN A 514 14.44 -82.16 11.58
C ASN A 514 15.06 -81.00 10.81
N LYS A 515 14.89 -81.00 9.48
CA LYS A 515 15.36 -79.90 8.65
C LYS A 515 14.68 -78.55 8.98
N LEU A 516 13.35 -78.63 9.23
CA LEU A 516 12.61 -77.45 9.61
C LEU A 516 12.99 -77.01 11.04
N LYS A 517 13.13 -77.96 12.00
CA LYS A 517 13.60 -77.66 13.37
C LYS A 517 14.96 -76.94 13.33
N SER A 518 15.89 -77.44 12.53
CA SER A 518 17.22 -76.80 12.37
C SER A 518 17.13 -75.41 11.77
N ALA A 519 16.33 -75.21 10.72
CA ALA A 519 16.14 -73.90 10.11
C ALA A 519 15.52 -72.85 11.09
N LEU A 520 14.48 -73.25 11.82
CA LEU A 520 13.82 -72.42 12.85
C LEU A 520 14.79 -72.02 13.97
N LEU A 521 15.55 -72.96 14.49
CA LEU A 521 16.56 -72.70 15.54
C LEU A 521 17.72 -71.87 15.03
N THR A 522 18.12 -72.05 13.78
CA THR A 522 19.17 -71.25 13.17
C THR A 522 18.74 -69.78 13.04
N THR A 523 17.53 -69.52 12.54
CA THR A 523 17.02 -68.16 12.40
C THR A 523 16.73 -67.53 13.77
N ARG A 524 16.20 -68.27 14.72
CA ARG A 524 15.97 -67.83 16.11
C ARG A 524 17.30 -67.51 16.82
N GLY A 525 18.29 -68.39 16.68
CA GLY A 525 19.63 -68.14 17.23
C GLY A 525 20.27 -66.89 16.61
N GLY A 526 20.09 -66.71 15.32
CA GLY A 526 20.48 -65.46 14.65
C GLY A 526 19.81 -64.22 15.23
N ALA A 527 18.51 -64.28 15.53
CA ALA A 527 17.80 -63.15 16.15
C ALA A 527 18.29 -62.87 17.59
N PHE A 528 18.55 -63.90 18.37
CA PHE A 528 19.20 -63.75 19.70
C PHE A 528 20.59 -63.10 19.61
N ARG A 529 21.37 -63.50 18.62
CA ARG A 529 22.68 -62.88 18.37
C ARG A 529 22.56 -61.39 18.05
N ASP A 530 21.61 -61.04 17.20
CA ASP A 530 21.39 -59.67 16.76
C ASP A 530 20.93 -58.72 17.90
N ILE A 531 20.48 -59.28 19.07
CA ILE A 531 20.17 -58.54 20.30
C ILE A 531 21.17 -58.84 21.44
N ASP A 532 22.38 -59.23 21.10
CA ASP A 532 23.51 -59.52 22.02
C ASP A 532 23.23 -60.64 23.08
N LYS A 533 22.19 -61.47 22.92
CA LYS A 533 21.90 -62.63 23.77
C LYS A 533 22.69 -63.86 23.26
N LEU A 534 24.03 -63.78 23.34
CA LEU A 534 24.94 -64.76 22.75
C LEU A 534 24.81 -66.15 23.35
N ASP A 535 24.42 -66.29 24.63
CA ASP A 535 24.23 -67.62 25.27
C ASP A 535 22.98 -68.34 24.73
N ASP A 536 21.89 -67.61 24.52
CA ASP A 536 20.66 -68.16 23.94
C ASP A 536 20.85 -68.44 22.43
N ALA A 537 21.60 -67.60 21.74
CA ALA A 537 22.01 -67.83 20.35
C ALA A 537 22.80 -69.13 20.23
N GLN A 538 23.77 -69.36 21.13
CA GLN A 538 24.59 -70.57 21.15
C GLN A 538 23.76 -71.85 21.45
N LYS A 539 22.83 -71.77 22.41
CA LYS A 539 21.90 -72.92 22.70
C LYS A 539 21.09 -73.27 21.46
N CYS A 540 20.55 -72.27 20.77
CA CYS A 540 19.83 -72.51 19.52
C CYS A 540 20.74 -73.12 18.42
N ALA A 541 21.95 -72.60 18.23
CA ALA A 541 22.90 -73.09 17.22
C ALA A 541 23.28 -74.58 17.52
N LEU A 542 23.61 -74.91 18.76
CA LEU A 542 23.91 -76.31 19.17
C LEU A 542 22.74 -77.23 18.85
N LYS A 543 21.52 -76.92 19.30
CA LYS A 543 20.33 -77.68 18.98
C LYS A 543 20.08 -77.82 17.48
N ALA A 544 20.30 -76.76 16.73
CA ALA A 544 20.14 -76.76 15.27
C ALA A 544 21.14 -77.75 14.60
N ILE A 545 22.40 -77.80 15.09
CA ILE A 545 23.41 -78.78 14.66
C ILE A 545 22.98 -80.20 14.97
N GLU A 546 22.45 -80.45 16.17
CA GLU A 546 21.93 -81.78 16.59
C GLU A 546 20.84 -82.28 15.63
N TYR A 547 19.91 -81.38 15.19
CA TYR A 547 18.85 -81.78 14.27
C TYR A 547 19.34 -81.97 12.82
N GLN A 548 20.34 -81.22 12.40
CA GLN A 548 20.87 -81.28 11.02
C GLN A 548 22.41 -81.12 11.00
N PRO A 549 23.17 -82.16 11.38
CA PRO A 549 24.64 -82.07 11.46
C PRO A 549 25.32 -81.78 10.13
N GLN A 550 24.68 -82.06 9.00
CA GLN A 550 25.24 -81.88 7.67
C GLN A 550 24.94 -80.43 7.07
N SER A 551 24.15 -79.65 7.78
CA SER A 551 23.84 -78.30 7.31
C SER A 551 24.92 -77.31 7.72
N HIS A 552 25.42 -76.52 6.78
CA HIS A 552 26.40 -75.49 7.08
C HIS A 552 25.83 -74.27 7.85
N HIS A 553 24.50 -74.00 7.75
CA HIS A 553 23.87 -72.84 8.33
C HIS A 553 24.02 -72.72 9.87
N PRO A 554 23.74 -73.77 10.68
CA PRO A 554 23.97 -73.69 12.11
C PRO A 554 25.45 -73.50 12.49
N TYR A 555 26.39 -74.09 11.75
CA TYR A 555 27.84 -73.87 11.97
C TYR A 555 28.27 -72.47 11.63
N THR A 556 27.69 -71.86 10.57
CA THR A 556 27.93 -70.43 10.25
C THR A 556 27.45 -69.55 11.39
N LEU A 557 26.29 -69.83 11.96
CA LEU A 557 25.79 -69.10 13.12
C LEU A 557 26.71 -69.28 14.34
N MET A 558 27.14 -70.49 14.63
CA MET A 558 28.07 -70.76 15.73
C MET A 558 29.41 -70.02 15.53
N GLY A 559 29.95 -70.03 14.32
CA GLY A 559 31.16 -69.29 13.99
C GLY A 559 31.01 -67.77 14.22
N ALA A 560 29.87 -67.20 13.84
CA ALA A 560 29.58 -65.78 14.07
C ALA A 560 29.47 -65.46 15.57
N ILE A 561 28.79 -66.29 16.37
CA ILE A 561 28.67 -66.13 17.83
C ILE A 561 30.08 -66.20 18.48
N CYS A 562 30.89 -67.18 18.11
CA CYS A 562 32.27 -67.32 18.64
C CYS A 562 33.11 -66.08 18.30
N TYR A 563 33.01 -65.58 17.08
CA TYR A 563 33.73 -64.38 16.65
C TYR A 563 33.32 -63.12 17.46
N GLU A 564 32.04 -62.92 17.70
CA GLU A 564 31.54 -61.79 18.48
C GLU A 564 31.98 -61.89 19.96
N ARG A 565 31.94 -63.08 20.57
CA ARG A 565 32.44 -63.31 21.94
C ARG A 565 33.93 -62.96 22.08
N VAL A 566 34.75 -63.36 21.12
CA VAL A 566 36.17 -63.00 21.11
C VAL A 566 36.41 -61.51 20.97
N ASN A 567 35.63 -60.85 20.15
CA ASN A 567 35.74 -59.39 19.95
C ASN A 567 35.24 -58.63 21.20
N ILE A 568 34.14 -59.02 21.83
CA ILE A 568 33.67 -58.44 23.09
C ILE A 568 34.74 -58.62 24.18
N HIS A 569 35.31 -59.82 24.31
CA HIS A 569 36.37 -60.09 25.29
C HIS A 569 37.61 -59.19 25.04
N ARG A 570 38.03 -59.05 23.79
CA ARG A 570 39.12 -58.13 23.40
C ARG A 570 38.82 -56.68 23.68
N ALA A 571 37.59 -56.24 23.41
CA ALA A 571 37.15 -54.88 23.71
C ALA A 571 37.12 -54.61 25.23
N MET A 572 36.63 -55.57 26.04
CA MET A 572 36.67 -55.45 27.50
C MET A 572 38.09 -55.40 28.06
N ILE A 573 39.02 -56.24 27.54
CA ILE A 573 40.45 -56.15 27.91
C ILE A 573 41.03 -54.78 27.52
N GLY A 574 40.70 -54.26 26.35
CA GLY A 574 41.15 -52.93 25.90
C GLY A 574 40.64 -51.80 26.81
N LEU A 575 39.33 -51.83 27.17
CA LEU A 575 38.72 -50.89 28.09
C LEU A 575 39.33 -50.96 29.51
N THR A 576 39.55 -52.19 30.01
CA THR A 576 40.19 -52.40 31.32
C THR A 576 41.60 -51.81 31.33
N ARG A 577 42.37 -52.03 30.25
CA ARG A 577 43.71 -51.46 30.10
C ARG A 577 43.69 -49.91 30.03
N GLN A 578 42.70 -49.31 29.34
CA GLN A 578 42.53 -47.86 29.30
C GLN A 578 42.14 -47.31 30.66
N LEU A 579 41.18 -47.94 31.37
CA LEU A 579 40.79 -47.51 32.71
C LEU A 579 41.96 -47.55 33.69
N ASN A 580 42.76 -48.65 33.67
CA ASN A 580 43.93 -48.76 34.52
C ASN A 580 45.03 -47.75 34.16
N ALA A 581 45.20 -47.39 32.89
CA ALA A 581 46.10 -46.32 32.47
C ALA A 581 45.67 -44.94 32.97
N VAL A 582 44.37 -44.67 32.94
CA VAL A 582 43.81 -43.38 33.46
C VAL A 582 43.88 -43.31 35.00
N LEU A 583 43.65 -44.43 35.70
CA LEU A 583 43.77 -44.51 37.14
C LEU A 583 45.23 -44.33 37.61
N ASN A 584 46.20 -44.92 36.89
CA ASN A 584 47.62 -44.77 37.18
C ASN A 584 48.20 -43.39 36.82
N GLN A 585 47.51 -42.56 36.06
CA GLN A 585 47.88 -41.15 35.77
C GLN A 585 47.36 -40.18 36.85
N LYS A 586 46.48 -40.63 37.77
CA LYS A 586 45.93 -39.82 38.87
C LYS A 586 46.53 -40.11 40.23
N ILE A 587 47.53 -40.98 40.29
CA ILE A 587 48.44 -41.22 41.47
C ILE A 587 49.78 -40.62 41.14
#